data_bfc71cc6e1c5f84ac95183301a87d837
#
_entry.id   bfc71cc6e1c5f84ac95183301a87d837
#
_cell.length_a   1.000
_cell.length_b   1.000
_cell.length_c   1.000
_cell.angle_alpha   90.00
_cell.angle_beta   90.00
_cell.angle_gamma   90.00
#
_symmetry.space_group_name_H-M   'P 1'
#
loop_
_entity.id
_entity.type
_entity.pdbx_description
1 polymer ?
#
loop_
_entity_poly.entity_id
_entity_poly.type
_entity_poly.pdbx_seq_one_letter_code
_entity_poly.pdbx_strand_id
1 'polypeptide(L)'
;MPTAPRTEVLIIGAGLAGLVTALECLRAGRRVTLLERDTPERLGGLARWAFGGMCLVDTPLQRRKRIPDSPERALQDWLRFGELDASEVWPRRWAEHYVQRSTPEVLSLIHI
;
A
#
# COMPACT_ATOMS: atom_id res chain seq x y z
N MET A 1 15.26 20.27 -32.12
CA MET A 1 15.33 19.02 -31.36
C MET A 1 14.16 18.99 -30.39
N PRO A 2 13.35 17.92 -30.33
CA PRO A 2 12.30 17.83 -29.32
C PRO A 2 12.95 17.84 -27.94
N THR A 3 12.57 18.79 -27.11
CA THR A 3 12.98 18.85 -25.70
C THR A 3 12.45 17.60 -25.01
N ALA A 4 13.33 16.81 -24.38
CA ALA A 4 12.90 15.68 -23.58
C ALA A 4 11.79 16.11 -22.57
N PRO A 5 10.76 15.32 -22.37
CA PRO A 5 9.70 15.67 -21.44
C PRO A 5 10.29 15.91 -20.04
N ARG A 6 10.02 17.09 -19.48
CA ARG A 6 10.53 17.45 -18.15
C ARG A 6 9.82 16.57 -17.11
N THR A 7 10.58 15.74 -16.45
CA THR A 7 10.16 14.94 -15.29
C THR A 7 10.14 15.81 -14.04
N GLU A 8 9.06 15.75 -13.27
CA GLU A 8 8.96 16.42 -11.96
C GLU A 8 9.24 15.44 -10.82
N VAL A 9 8.86 14.20 -11.01
CA VAL A 9 9.06 13.12 -10.03
C VAL A 9 9.71 11.93 -10.72
N LEU A 10 10.86 11.52 -10.23
CA LEU A 10 11.55 10.30 -10.66
C LEU A 10 11.35 9.21 -9.63
N ILE A 11 10.82 8.08 -10.04
CA ILE A 11 10.59 6.90 -9.19
C ILE A 11 11.47 5.76 -9.66
N ILE A 12 12.18 5.13 -8.75
CA ILE A 12 13.05 3.98 -9.03
C ILE A 12 12.41 2.73 -8.47
N GLY A 13 12.03 1.81 -9.36
CA GLY A 13 11.38 0.54 -9.06
C GLY A 13 9.87 0.57 -9.29
N ALA A 14 9.37 -0.38 -10.09
CA ALA A 14 7.96 -0.57 -10.42
C ALA A 14 7.32 -1.72 -9.62
N GLY A 15 7.68 -1.86 -8.36
CA GLY A 15 6.93 -2.67 -7.40
C GLY A 15 5.68 -1.91 -6.91
N LEU A 16 4.90 -2.51 -6.00
CA LEU A 16 3.66 -1.89 -5.48
C LEU A 16 3.86 -0.47 -4.98
N ALA A 17 4.88 -0.23 -4.17
CA ALA A 17 5.15 1.11 -3.63
C ALA A 17 5.42 2.13 -4.74
N GLY A 18 6.26 1.78 -5.72
CA GLY A 18 6.58 2.67 -6.84
C GLY A 18 5.38 2.94 -7.74
N LEU A 19 4.57 1.93 -8.03
CA LEU A 19 3.36 2.07 -8.85
C LEU A 19 2.29 2.92 -8.15
N VAL A 20 2.04 2.71 -6.86
CA VAL A 20 1.09 3.53 -6.09
C VAL A 20 1.59 4.96 -5.98
N THR A 21 2.87 5.18 -5.71
CA THR A 21 3.46 6.52 -5.69
C THR A 21 3.30 7.21 -7.04
N ALA A 22 3.55 6.50 -8.14
CA ALA A 22 3.37 7.04 -9.49
C ALA A 22 1.91 7.45 -9.73
N LEU A 23 0.97 6.59 -9.35
CA LEU A 23 -0.47 6.84 -9.49
C LEU A 23 -0.90 8.10 -8.72
N GLU A 24 -0.48 8.23 -7.47
CA GLU A 24 -0.83 9.40 -6.65
C GLU A 24 -0.19 10.70 -7.17
N CYS A 25 1.05 10.64 -7.63
CA CYS A 25 1.70 11.78 -8.29
C CYS A 25 0.97 12.20 -9.58
N LEU A 26 0.56 11.23 -10.40
CA LEU A 26 -0.22 11.50 -11.62
C LEU A 26 -1.60 12.09 -11.30
N ARG A 27 -2.29 11.58 -10.28
CA ARG A 27 -3.56 12.14 -9.78
C ARG A 27 -3.41 13.57 -9.31
N ALA A 28 -2.25 13.91 -8.73
CA ALA A 28 -1.89 15.27 -8.35
C ALA A 28 -1.39 16.14 -9.53
N GLY A 29 -1.52 15.67 -10.78
CA GLY A 29 -1.13 16.41 -11.98
C GLY A 29 0.37 16.51 -12.21
N ARG A 30 1.18 15.66 -11.56
CA ARG A 30 2.64 15.66 -11.71
C ARG A 30 3.09 14.80 -12.89
N ARG A 31 4.16 15.22 -13.54
CA ARG A 31 4.82 14.42 -14.58
C ARG A 31 5.80 13.46 -13.94
N VAL A 32 5.56 12.18 -14.12
CA VAL A 32 6.31 11.10 -13.47
C VAL A 32 7.14 10.35 -14.50
N THR A 33 8.39 10.07 -14.16
CA THR A 33 9.21 9.05 -14.83
C THR A 33 9.46 7.93 -13.86
N LEU A 34 9.11 6.71 -14.26
CA LEU A 34 9.35 5.50 -13.49
C LEU A 34 10.44 4.68 -14.18
N LEU A 35 11.49 4.38 -13.44
CA LEU A 35 12.59 3.52 -13.90
C LEU A 35 12.44 2.15 -13.26
N GLU A 36 12.46 1.11 -14.11
CA GLU A 36 12.44 -0.28 -13.68
C GLU A 36 13.62 -1.01 -14.30
N ARG A 37 14.27 -1.85 -13.53
CA ARG A 37 15.41 -2.66 -13.98
C ARG A 37 14.99 -3.93 -14.73
N ASP A 38 13.78 -4.39 -14.48
CA ASP A 38 13.24 -5.63 -15.08
C ASP A 38 12.55 -5.34 -16.40
N THR A 39 12.18 -6.38 -17.14
CA THR A 39 11.49 -6.24 -18.41
C THR A 39 10.02 -5.83 -18.22
N PRO A 40 9.37 -5.25 -19.25
CA PRO A 40 7.96 -4.87 -19.17
C PRO A 40 7.04 -6.01 -18.72
N GLU A 41 7.36 -7.25 -19.11
CA GLU A 41 6.57 -8.44 -18.75
C GLU A 41 6.69 -8.80 -17.27
N ARG A 42 7.66 -8.21 -16.57
CA ARG A 42 7.96 -8.47 -15.17
C ARG A 42 7.66 -7.27 -14.24
N LEU A 43 6.96 -6.27 -14.72
CA LEU A 43 6.49 -5.17 -13.89
C LEU A 43 5.68 -5.68 -12.68
N GLY A 44 5.76 -4.97 -11.55
CA GLY A 44 5.05 -5.32 -10.32
C GLY A 44 5.93 -5.94 -9.23
N GLY A 45 7.20 -6.24 -9.52
CA GLY A 45 8.17 -6.75 -8.54
C GLY A 45 7.70 -8.04 -7.87
N LEU A 46 7.96 -8.19 -6.58
CA LEU A 46 7.60 -9.39 -5.80
C LEU A 46 6.09 -9.62 -5.69
N ALA A 47 5.26 -8.60 -5.90
CA ALA A 47 3.81 -8.75 -5.84
C ALA A 47 3.26 -9.77 -6.86
N ARG A 48 3.94 -9.98 -7.97
CA ARG A 48 3.58 -10.98 -8.99
C ARG A 48 3.64 -12.43 -8.49
N TRP A 49 4.47 -12.67 -7.50
CA TRP A 49 4.70 -13.98 -6.91
C TRP A 49 3.98 -14.16 -5.58
N ALA A 50 3.36 -13.09 -5.09
CA ALA A 50 2.64 -13.10 -3.83
C ALA A 50 1.31 -13.83 -3.97
N PHE A 51 0.84 -14.35 -2.84
CA PHE A 51 -0.49 -14.97 -2.72
C PHE A 51 -1.63 -13.99 -3.10
N GLY A 52 -1.41 -12.68 -3.00
CA GLY A 52 -2.39 -11.65 -3.34
C GLY A 52 -3.44 -11.40 -2.25
N GLY A 53 -3.28 -12.00 -1.08
CA GLY A 53 -4.15 -11.70 0.07
C GLY A 53 -3.84 -10.35 0.69
N MET A 54 -4.88 -9.64 1.10
CA MET A 54 -4.79 -8.38 1.84
C MET A 54 -5.57 -8.48 3.15
N CYS A 55 -4.93 -8.10 4.26
CA CYS A 55 -5.58 -8.05 5.57
C CYS A 55 -6.22 -6.66 5.75
N LEU A 56 -7.46 -6.51 5.33
CA LEU A 56 -8.20 -5.26 5.48
C LEU A 56 -9.02 -5.28 6.77
N VAL A 57 -9.09 -4.14 7.45
CA VAL A 57 -9.74 -3.99 8.75
C VAL A 57 -11.13 -3.37 8.59
N ASP A 58 -12.12 -3.98 9.24
CA ASP A 58 -13.49 -3.46 9.36
C ASP A 58 -14.12 -3.10 7.99
N THR A 59 -14.03 -4.00 7.05
CA THR A 59 -14.56 -3.80 5.70
C THR A 59 -16.09 -3.86 5.66
N PRO A 60 -16.75 -3.22 4.66
CA PRO A 60 -18.20 -3.35 4.47
C PRO A 60 -18.67 -4.81 4.35
N LEU A 61 -17.85 -5.69 3.80
CA LEU A 61 -18.15 -7.12 3.71
C LEU A 61 -18.16 -7.80 5.08
N GLN A 62 -17.16 -7.51 5.93
CA GLN A 62 -17.10 -8.02 7.30
C GLN A 62 -18.34 -7.57 8.09
N ARG A 63 -18.68 -6.28 8.04
CA ARG A 63 -19.89 -5.72 8.69
C ARG A 63 -21.16 -6.40 8.22
N ARG A 64 -21.33 -6.60 6.91
CA ARG A 64 -22.50 -7.30 6.33
C ARG A 64 -22.60 -8.75 6.79
N LYS A 65 -21.44 -9.42 6.95
CA LYS A 65 -21.36 -10.79 7.44
C LYS A 65 -21.36 -10.88 8.99
N ARG A 66 -21.52 -9.77 9.70
CA ARG A 66 -21.48 -9.69 11.15
C ARG A 66 -20.18 -10.25 11.76
N ILE A 67 -19.06 -10.09 11.05
CA ILE A 67 -17.74 -10.40 11.58
C ILE A 67 -17.29 -9.18 12.40
N PRO A 68 -17.13 -9.33 13.73
CA PRO A 68 -16.73 -8.20 14.56
C PRO A 68 -15.27 -7.88 14.31
N ASP A 69 -15.02 -6.66 13.86
CA ASP A 69 -13.69 -6.12 13.64
C ASP A 69 -13.68 -4.62 13.91
N SER A 70 -12.51 -4.07 14.24
CA SER A 70 -12.27 -2.64 14.36
C SER A 70 -10.77 -2.35 14.28
N PRO A 71 -10.36 -1.10 14.00
CA PRO A 71 -8.95 -0.71 14.03
C PRO A 71 -8.29 -1.02 15.39
N GLU A 72 -8.99 -0.82 16.50
CA GLU A 72 -8.47 -1.07 17.85
C GLU A 72 -8.22 -2.56 18.07
N ARG A 73 -9.18 -3.40 17.66
CA ARG A 73 -9.07 -4.86 17.78
C ARG A 73 -7.96 -5.39 16.90
N ALA A 74 -7.91 -4.96 15.66
CA ALA A 74 -6.86 -5.36 14.71
C ALA A 74 -5.47 -4.93 15.19
N LEU A 75 -5.34 -3.73 15.79
CA LEU A 75 -4.10 -3.27 16.39
C LEU A 75 -3.68 -4.16 17.58
N GLN A 76 -4.59 -4.47 18.49
CA GLN A 76 -4.30 -5.34 19.62
C GLN A 76 -3.81 -6.72 19.16
N ASP A 77 -4.49 -7.30 18.19
CA ASP A 77 -4.09 -8.58 17.61
C ASP A 77 -2.72 -8.49 16.93
N TRP A 78 -2.47 -7.44 16.16
CA TRP A 78 -1.17 -7.23 15.50
C TRP A 78 -0.02 -7.12 16.51
N LEU A 79 -0.20 -6.28 17.55
CA LEU A 79 0.82 -6.09 18.59
C LEU A 79 1.11 -7.40 19.34
N ARG A 80 0.06 -8.18 19.64
CA ARG A 80 0.18 -9.47 20.31
C ARG A 80 0.88 -10.52 19.45
N PHE A 81 0.45 -10.67 18.18
CA PHE A 81 1.06 -11.63 17.26
C PHE A 81 2.48 -11.28 16.86
N GLY A 82 2.78 -9.99 16.72
CA GLY A 82 4.10 -9.50 16.41
C GLY A 82 5.03 -9.42 17.62
N GLU A 83 4.52 -9.72 18.83
CA GLU A 83 5.24 -9.59 20.11
C GLU A 83 5.87 -8.18 20.28
N LEU A 84 5.17 -7.15 19.76
CA LEU A 84 5.67 -5.79 19.71
C LEU A 84 5.49 -5.09 21.07
N ASP A 85 6.57 -4.93 21.79
CA ASP A 85 6.57 -4.16 23.03
C ASP A 85 6.66 -2.64 22.82
N ALA A 86 6.65 -1.88 23.93
CA ALA A 86 6.67 -0.43 23.88
C ALA A 86 7.97 0.17 23.29
N SER A 87 9.07 -0.57 23.28
CA SER A 87 10.36 -0.11 22.76
C SER A 87 10.41 -0.12 21.23
N GLU A 88 9.55 -0.92 20.60
CA GLU A 88 9.48 -1.07 19.14
C GLU A 88 8.64 0.03 18.49
N VAL A 89 9.13 1.26 18.56
CA VAL A 89 8.38 2.47 18.16
C VAL A 89 7.92 2.42 16.71
N TRP A 90 8.79 2.08 15.76
CA TRP A 90 8.45 2.12 14.34
C TRP A 90 7.52 0.98 13.90
N PRO A 91 7.74 -0.28 14.26
CA PRO A 91 6.78 -1.35 13.98
C PRO A 91 5.38 -1.05 14.51
N ARG A 92 5.27 -0.50 15.73
CA ARG A 92 3.99 -0.10 16.32
C ARG A 92 3.31 1.01 15.53
N ARG A 93 4.04 2.07 15.15
CA ARG A 93 3.49 3.17 14.33
C ARG A 93 3.01 2.70 12.97
N TRP A 94 3.71 1.76 12.33
CA TRP A 94 3.25 1.17 11.08
C TRP A 94 1.97 0.35 11.27
N ALA A 95 1.86 -0.43 12.33
CA ALA A 95 0.64 -1.16 12.65
C ALA A 95 -0.55 -0.21 12.88
N GLU A 96 -0.37 0.82 13.70
CA GLU A 96 -1.39 1.86 13.95
C GLU A 96 -1.85 2.54 12.65
N HIS A 97 -0.90 2.96 11.83
CA HIS A 97 -1.20 3.59 10.54
C HIS A 97 -1.97 2.65 9.61
N TYR A 98 -1.54 1.38 9.52
CA TYR A 98 -2.15 0.41 8.63
C TYR A 98 -3.59 0.08 9.04
N VAL A 99 -3.85 -0.21 10.30
CA VAL A 99 -5.20 -0.62 10.75
C VAL A 99 -6.24 0.48 10.55
N GLN A 100 -5.83 1.75 10.64
CA GLN A 100 -6.71 2.89 10.42
C GLN A 100 -6.98 3.16 8.94
N ARG A 101 -6.01 2.86 8.06
CA ARG A 101 -6.02 3.28 6.66
C ARG A 101 -6.24 2.16 5.65
N SER A 102 -6.12 0.89 6.07
CA SER A 102 -6.21 -0.25 5.15
C SER A 102 -7.53 -0.28 4.38
N THR A 103 -8.65 -0.07 5.01
CA THR A 103 -9.95 -0.06 4.32
C THR A 103 -10.20 1.21 3.52
N PRO A 104 -10.06 2.44 4.06
CA PRO A 104 -10.34 3.63 3.26
C PRO A 104 -9.38 3.85 2.10
N GLU A 105 -8.12 3.46 2.23
CA GLU A 105 -7.10 3.72 1.19
C GLU A 105 -6.81 2.49 0.32
N VAL A 106 -6.48 1.34 0.93
CA VAL A 106 -6.08 0.16 0.17
C VAL A 106 -7.27 -0.46 -0.55
N LEU A 107 -8.43 -0.60 0.13
CA LEU A 107 -9.63 -1.13 -0.50
C LEU A 107 -10.09 -0.26 -1.67
N SER A 108 -9.94 1.05 -1.57
CA SER A 108 -10.29 1.97 -2.65
C SER A 108 -9.40 1.80 -3.90
N LEU A 109 -8.15 1.39 -3.73
CA LEU A 109 -7.23 1.14 -4.84
C LEU A 109 -7.55 -0.13 -5.61
N ILE A 110 -8.11 -1.15 -4.97
CA ILE A 110 -8.46 -2.43 -5.60
C ILE A 110 -9.88 -2.47 -6.15
N HIS A 111 -10.73 -1.50 -5.80
CA HIS A 111 -12.09 -1.32 -6.32
C HIS A 111 -12.13 -0.24 -7.41
N ILE A 112 -11.23 -0.33 -8.36
CA ILE A 112 -11.21 0.58 -9.50
C ILE A 112 -12.30 0.17 -10.52
#